data_4074d05e70dcad92e25c41ca92587e85
#
_entry.id   4074d05e70dcad92e25c41ca92587e85
#
_cell.length_a   1.000
_cell.length_b   1.000
_cell.length_c   1.000
_cell.angle_alpha   90.00
_cell.angle_beta   90.00
_cell.angle_gamma   90.00
#
_symmetry.space_group_name_H-M   'P 1'
#
loop_
_entity.id
_entity.type
_entity.pdbx_description
1 polymer ?
#
loop_
_entity_poly.entity_id
_entity_poly.type
_entity_poly.pdbx_seq_one_letter_code
_entity_poly.pdbx_strand_id
1 'polypeptide(L)'
;MRAFCLVGLVILASISTTLATKGIDLSASFNNFSCVKNAGYSFAIVRGYKSYGEVDTVGHQNLKNAKAAGLIGDAYFFPCKGKKTASAQVTEFDNVFGSEYGTVWIDVESNPSTGCGWSSSDHTGNCQFLQDIVNAFTAKKRLVGIYASQYQWSTIMGSASSCAKFTSHPLWYAHYDNNPSFSDYPKYALGGWTTPSIKQYVGDTTLCSVGVDLNFY
;
A
#
# COMPACT_ATOMS: atom_id res chain seq x y z
N MET A 1 -56.62 -1.53 42.93
CA MET A 1 -56.13 -1.43 41.56
C MET A 1 -54.71 -0.81 41.58
N ARG A 2 -53.68 -1.58 41.33
CA ARG A 2 -52.30 -1.06 41.29
C ARG A 2 -51.91 -0.88 39.80
N ALA A 3 -51.64 0.33 39.38
CA ALA A 3 -51.19 0.64 38.04
C ALA A 3 -49.69 0.33 37.91
N PHE A 4 -49.32 -0.59 37.00
CA PHE A 4 -47.92 -0.82 36.62
C PHE A 4 -47.55 0.18 35.54
N CYS A 5 -46.60 1.07 35.85
CA CYS A 5 -46.00 1.96 34.87
C CYS A 5 -44.82 1.23 34.17
N LEU A 6 -45.00 0.86 32.90
CA LEU A 6 -43.93 0.29 32.07
C LEU A 6 -43.06 1.45 31.59
N VAL A 7 -41.83 1.55 32.11
CA VAL A 7 -40.81 2.45 31.59
C VAL A 7 -40.11 1.74 30.42
N GLY A 8 -40.42 2.16 29.21
CA GLY A 8 -39.75 1.69 28.01
C GLY A 8 -38.34 2.24 27.91
N LEU A 9 -37.31 1.38 28.00
CA LEU A 9 -35.91 1.72 27.79
C LEU A 9 -35.67 1.86 26.28
N VAL A 10 -35.52 3.11 25.78
CA VAL A 10 -35.09 3.38 24.41
C VAL A 10 -33.58 3.23 24.35
N ILE A 11 -33.10 2.16 23.76
CA ILE A 11 -31.68 1.96 23.45
C ILE A 11 -31.37 2.75 22.18
N LEU A 12 -30.74 3.90 22.33
CA LEU A 12 -30.15 4.64 21.21
C LEU A 12 -28.88 3.90 20.78
N ALA A 13 -28.97 3.13 19.70
CA ALA A 13 -27.80 2.60 19.03
C ALA A 13 -27.05 3.76 18.36
N SER A 14 -25.92 4.16 18.92
CA SER A 14 -25.00 5.09 18.27
C SER A 14 -24.37 4.40 17.06
N ILE A 15 -24.79 4.78 15.85
CA ILE A 15 -24.12 4.39 14.61
C ILE A 15 -22.81 5.15 14.59
N SER A 16 -21.72 4.48 14.97
CA SER A 16 -20.36 5.00 14.78
C SER A 16 -20.06 4.90 13.28
N THR A 17 -20.24 5.99 12.54
CA THR A 17 -19.70 6.10 11.18
C THR A 17 -18.19 6.23 11.30
N THR A 18 -17.47 5.14 11.05
CA THR A 18 -16.03 5.24 10.82
C THR A 18 -15.83 6.08 9.56
N LEU A 19 -15.39 7.33 9.74
CA LEU A 19 -14.98 8.16 8.61
C LEU A 19 -13.83 7.44 7.90
N ALA A 20 -13.99 7.27 6.58
CA ALA A 20 -12.94 6.69 5.75
C ALA A 20 -11.64 7.48 5.93
N THR A 21 -10.58 6.79 6.31
CA THR A 21 -9.27 7.41 6.55
C THR A 21 -8.59 7.65 5.22
N LYS A 22 -8.30 8.92 4.89
CA LYS A 22 -7.66 9.30 3.64
C LYS A 22 -6.15 9.37 3.78
N GLY A 23 -5.44 8.95 2.75
CA GLY A 23 -3.98 9.03 2.64
C GLY A 23 -3.51 9.40 1.24
N ILE A 24 -2.22 9.61 1.13
CA ILE A 24 -1.55 9.85 -0.14
C ILE A 24 -0.40 8.85 -0.31
N ASP A 25 0.00 8.61 -1.55
CA ASP A 25 1.34 8.10 -1.82
C ASP A 25 2.08 9.01 -2.81
N LEU A 26 3.42 8.99 -2.71
CA LEU A 26 4.26 9.86 -3.52
C LEU A 26 5.70 9.36 -3.66
N SER A 27 6.33 9.77 -4.77
CA SER A 27 7.75 9.53 -5.06
C SER A 27 8.59 10.81 -5.18
N ALA A 28 7.93 11.97 -5.33
CA ALA A 28 8.60 13.26 -5.46
C ALA A 28 9.14 13.75 -4.11
N SER A 29 10.17 14.60 -4.12
CA SER A 29 10.67 15.29 -2.92
C SER A 29 9.60 16.25 -2.40
N PHE A 30 9.28 16.16 -1.11
CA PHE A 30 8.27 17.00 -0.49
C PHE A 30 8.56 17.25 0.99
N ASN A 31 8.25 18.44 1.48
CA ASN A 31 8.50 18.82 2.86
C ASN A 31 7.30 19.43 3.60
N ASN A 32 6.23 19.81 2.87
CA ASN A 32 5.07 20.47 3.49
C ASN A 32 3.94 19.49 3.83
N PHE A 33 4.24 18.41 4.54
CA PHE A 33 3.22 17.43 4.97
C PHE A 33 2.19 17.99 5.94
N SER A 34 2.46 19.13 6.59
CA SER A 34 1.45 19.84 7.39
C SER A 34 0.27 20.31 6.52
N CYS A 35 0.51 20.72 5.26
CA CYS A 35 -0.56 21.03 4.31
C CYS A 35 -1.43 19.78 4.05
N VAL A 36 -0.83 18.62 3.84
CA VAL A 36 -1.53 17.34 3.64
C VAL A 36 -2.39 16.99 4.84
N LYS A 37 -1.83 17.13 6.05
CA LYS A 37 -2.56 16.91 7.31
C LYS A 37 -3.75 17.86 7.46
N ASN A 38 -3.55 19.14 7.18
CA ASN A 38 -4.59 20.17 7.25
C ASN A 38 -5.67 19.98 6.18
N ALA A 39 -5.35 19.33 5.05
CA ALA A 39 -6.31 18.94 4.02
C ALA A 39 -7.14 17.69 4.40
N GLY A 40 -6.96 17.15 5.62
CA GLY A 40 -7.76 16.05 6.16
C GLY A 40 -7.21 14.64 5.84
N TYR A 41 -5.97 14.53 5.41
CA TYR A 41 -5.31 13.26 5.21
C TYR A 41 -4.60 12.80 6.49
N SER A 42 -4.52 11.49 6.70
CA SER A 42 -4.04 10.90 7.96
C SER A 42 -2.83 10.01 7.79
N PHE A 43 -2.53 9.54 6.57
CA PHE A 43 -1.37 8.71 6.30
C PHE A 43 -0.68 9.09 4.98
N ALA A 44 0.59 8.72 4.87
CA ALA A 44 1.38 8.86 3.66
C ALA A 44 2.21 7.59 3.43
N ILE A 45 2.22 7.09 2.20
CA ILE A 45 3.06 5.98 1.76
C ILE A 45 4.12 6.57 0.83
N VAL A 46 5.39 6.46 1.20
CA VAL A 46 6.50 7.07 0.45
C VAL A 46 7.27 6.02 -0.34
N ARG A 47 7.84 6.39 -1.49
CA ARG A 47 8.72 5.47 -2.21
C ARG A 47 9.99 5.20 -1.39
N GLY A 48 10.22 3.96 -1.03
CA GLY A 48 11.42 3.55 -0.29
C GLY A 48 12.49 2.87 -1.14
N TYR A 49 12.08 2.21 -2.23
CA TYR A 49 12.98 1.55 -3.16
C TYR A 49 12.54 1.81 -4.60
N LYS A 50 13.50 2.18 -5.44
CA LYS A 50 13.26 2.59 -6.82
C LYS A 50 13.27 1.41 -7.78
N SER A 51 12.45 1.47 -8.81
CA SER A 51 12.27 0.42 -9.84
C SER A 51 13.58 -0.08 -10.49
N TYR A 52 14.63 0.71 -10.48
CA TYR A 52 15.93 0.32 -11.05
C TYR A 52 16.91 -0.31 -10.04
N GLY A 53 16.47 -0.56 -8.80
CA GLY A 53 17.20 -1.33 -7.82
C GLY A 53 18.08 -0.52 -6.87
N GLU A 54 17.61 0.64 -6.41
CA GLU A 54 18.30 1.50 -5.42
C GLU A 54 17.35 2.01 -4.34
N VAL A 55 17.89 2.24 -3.14
CA VAL A 55 17.14 2.87 -2.05
C VAL A 55 16.79 4.31 -2.41
N ASP A 56 15.58 4.74 -2.09
CA ASP A 56 15.13 6.12 -2.27
C ASP A 56 15.36 6.93 -0.98
N THR A 57 16.48 7.59 -0.89
CA THR A 57 16.80 8.46 0.25
C THR A 57 15.90 9.71 0.32
N VAL A 58 15.33 10.14 -0.81
CA VAL A 58 14.30 11.19 -0.86
C VAL A 58 13.03 10.71 -0.16
N GLY A 59 12.60 9.48 -0.46
CA GLY A 59 11.46 8.87 0.21
C GLY A 59 11.70 8.70 1.71
N HIS A 60 12.90 8.33 2.14
CA HIS A 60 13.23 8.27 3.57
C HIS A 60 13.10 9.65 4.25
N GLN A 61 13.54 10.73 3.59
CA GLN A 61 13.33 12.07 4.13
C GLN A 61 11.84 12.45 4.15
N ASN A 62 11.07 12.10 3.10
CA ASN A 62 9.63 12.29 3.07
C ASN A 62 8.92 11.57 4.23
N LEU A 63 9.33 10.33 4.55
CA LEU A 63 8.79 9.56 5.68
C LEU A 63 8.96 10.33 7.00
N LYS A 64 10.16 10.86 7.25
CA LYS A 64 10.45 11.65 8.45
C LYS A 64 9.60 12.91 8.51
N ASN A 65 9.47 13.62 7.39
CA ASN A 65 8.66 14.83 7.30
C ASN A 65 7.16 14.54 7.50
N ALA A 66 6.64 13.44 6.94
CA ALA A 66 5.26 13.01 7.13
C ALA A 66 4.95 12.69 8.60
N LYS A 67 5.83 11.92 9.24
CA LYS A 67 5.70 11.59 10.68
C LYS A 67 5.82 12.82 11.58
N ALA A 68 6.72 13.74 11.28
CA ALA A 68 6.84 15.01 12.00
C ALA A 68 5.57 15.88 11.88
N ALA A 69 4.84 15.79 10.78
CA ALA A 69 3.54 16.43 10.58
C ALA A 69 2.37 15.68 11.24
N GLY A 70 2.62 14.56 11.90
CA GLY A 70 1.59 13.75 12.58
C GLY A 70 0.79 12.85 11.63
N LEU A 71 1.33 12.49 10.47
CA LEU A 71 0.78 11.46 9.60
C LEU A 71 1.32 10.07 10.00
N ILE A 72 0.52 9.03 9.80
CA ILE A 72 1.01 7.65 9.78
C ILE A 72 1.89 7.50 8.54
N GLY A 73 3.08 6.91 8.71
CA GLY A 73 4.06 6.78 7.63
C GLY A 73 4.31 5.33 7.26
N ASP A 74 4.04 4.96 6.03
CA ASP A 74 4.39 3.69 5.40
C ASP A 74 5.40 3.92 4.28
N ALA A 75 5.96 2.83 3.74
CA ALA A 75 6.83 2.91 2.57
C ALA A 75 6.43 1.89 1.50
N TYR A 76 6.63 2.21 0.22
CA TYR A 76 6.52 1.22 -0.82
C TYR A 76 7.88 0.84 -1.42
N PHE A 77 7.96 -0.41 -1.83
CA PHE A 77 9.16 -1.05 -2.31
C PHE A 77 8.94 -1.54 -3.74
N PHE A 78 9.50 -0.83 -4.73
CA PHE A 78 9.42 -1.21 -6.13
C PHE A 78 10.60 -2.11 -6.50
N PRO A 79 10.44 -3.43 -6.57
CA PRO A 79 11.56 -4.35 -6.72
C PRO A 79 12.12 -4.35 -8.14
N CYS A 80 13.42 -4.55 -8.25
CA CYS A 80 14.13 -4.79 -9.52
C CYS A 80 14.46 -6.28 -9.65
N LYS A 81 13.57 -7.05 -10.32
CA LYS A 81 13.86 -8.45 -10.66
C LYS A 81 14.89 -8.51 -11.79
N GLY A 82 15.93 -9.29 -11.63
CA GLY A 82 16.94 -9.52 -12.67
C GLY A 82 18.31 -8.91 -12.40
N LYS A 83 18.41 -7.82 -11.62
CA LYS A 83 19.73 -7.23 -11.28
C LYS A 83 20.27 -7.64 -9.93
N LYS A 84 19.39 -7.81 -8.94
CA LYS A 84 19.77 -8.14 -7.56
C LYS A 84 18.82 -9.19 -6.99
N THR A 85 19.32 -10.00 -6.07
CA THR A 85 18.46 -10.92 -5.31
C THR A 85 17.47 -10.14 -4.43
N ALA A 86 16.35 -10.76 -4.09
CA ALA A 86 15.37 -10.20 -3.16
C ALA A 86 16.01 -9.79 -1.83
N SER A 87 16.82 -10.68 -1.25
CA SER A 87 17.50 -10.44 0.03
C SER A 87 18.46 -9.25 -0.02
N ALA A 88 19.22 -9.07 -1.11
CA ALA A 88 20.13 -7.94 -1.25
C ALA A 88 19.34 -6.61 -1.27
N GLN A 89 18.28 -6.53 -2.08
CA GLN A 89 17.44 -5.33 -2.18
C GLN A 89 16.79 -4.98 -0.84
N VAL A 90 16.22 -5.98 -0.14
CA VAL A 90 15.60 -5.80 1.17
C VAL A 90 16.65 -5.36 2.22
N THR A 91 17.87 -5.89 2.15
CA THR A 91 18.94 -5.48 3.06
C THR A 91 19.36 -4.03 2.83
N GLU A 92 19.50 -3.60 1.57
CA GLU A 92 19.79 -2.21 1.23
C GLU A 92 18.72 -1.26 1.76
N PHE A 93 17.44 -1.59 1.54
CA PHE A 93 16.31 -0.83 2.04
C PHE A 93 16.32 -0.74 3.57
N ASP A 94 16.44 -1.88 4.26
CA ASP A 94 16.40 -1.97 5.71
C ASP A 94 17.57 -1.24 6.40
N ASN A 95 18.75 -1.17 5.76
CA ASN A 95 19.89 -0.41 6.26
C ASN A 95 19.61 1.11 6.34
N VAL A 96 18.69 1.64 5.53
CA VAL A 96 18.35 3.06 5.51
C VAL A 96 17.05 3.34 6.28
N PHE A 97 16.01 2.56 6.04
CA PHE A 97 14.69 2.79 6.62
C PHE A 97 14.52 2.17 8.02
N GLY A 98 15.29 1.11 8.34
CA GLY A 98 15.20 0.42 9.63
C GLY A 98 13.77 0.03 9.98
N SER A 99 13.29 0.48 11.14
CA SER A 99 11.92 0.30 11.62
C SER A 99 11.11 1.61 11.68
N GLU A 100 11.48 2.60 10.88
CA GLU A 100 10.88 3.94 10.97
C GLU A 100 9.48 4.04 10.33
N TYR A 101 9.07 3.04 9.55
CA TYR A 101 7.76 2.96 8.86
C TYR A 101 6.82 1.94 9.53
N GLY A 102 5.53 2.02 9.24
CA GLY A 102 4.53 1.03 9.66
C GLY A 102 4.59 -0.23 8.81
N THR A 103 3.98 -0.21 7.62
CA THR A 103 3.98 -1.32 6.64
C THR A 103 4.89 -0.99 5.48
N VAL A 104 5.62 -2.00 4.96
CA VAL A 104 6.25 -1.94 3.65
C VAL A 104 5.34 -2.61 2.62
N TRP A 105 4.97 -1.86 1.59
CA TRP A 105 4.10 -2.32 0.51
C TRP A 105 4.94 -2.73 -0.69
N ILE A 106 4.93 -4.02 -1.02
CA ILE A 106 5.68 -4.52 -2.19
C ILE A 106 4.87 -4.20 -3.43
N ASP A 107 5.44 -3.38 -4.30
CA ASP A 107 4.84 -2.88 -5.51
C ASP A 107 4.96 -3.91 -6.64
N VAL A 108 3.82 -4.50 -7.04
CA VAL A 108 3.73 -5.52 -8.09
C VAL A 108 3.08 -4.91 -9.32
N GLU A 109 3.90 -4.22 -10.11
CA GLU A 109 3.50 -3.63 -11.37
C GLU A 109 4.62 -3.73 -12.43
N SER A 110 4.28 -3.44 -13.69
CA SER A 110 5.24 -3.46 -14.79
C SER A 110 6.39 -2.50 -14.52
N ASN A 111 7.59 -3.03 -14.45
CA ASN A 111 8.77 -2.23 -14.12
C ASN A 111 9.32 -1.54 -15.38
N PRO A 112 9.39 -0.20 -15.43
CA PRO A 112 9.87 0.53 -16.60
C PRO A 112 11.39 0.50 -16.76
N SER A 113 12.12 0.02 -15.75
CA SER A 113 13.59 0.09 -15.72
C SER A 113 14.23 -1.08 -16.45
N THR A 114 15.10 -0.79 -17.39
CA THR A 114 15.80 -1.81 -18.19
C THR A 114 16.50 -2.85 -17.30
N GLY A 115 16.21 -4.13 -17.56
CA GLY A 115 16.79 -5.26 -16.85
C GLY A 115 16.22 -5.49 -15.43
N CYS A 116 15.15 -4.80 -15.04
CA CYS A 116 14.48 -4.95 -13.74
C CYS A 116 13.06 -5.54 -13.82
N GLY A 117 12.58 -5.86 -15.04
CA GLY A 117 11.20 -6.30 -15.25
C GLY A 117 10.89 -7.70 -14.73
N TRP A 118 9.62 -7.91 -14.44
CA TRP A 118 9.05 -9.24 -14.26
C TRP A 118 9.13 -10.04 -15.57
N SER A 119 9.26 -11.34 -15.49
CA SER A 119 9.25 -12.19 -16.69
C SER A 119 7.84 -12.24 -17.30
N SER A 120 7.73 -12.08 -18.61
CA SER A 120 6.47 -12.23 -19.32
C SER A 120 6.06 -13.69 -19.59
N SER A 121 6.98 -14.65 -19.36
CA SER A 121 6.77 -16.08 -19.63
C SER A 121 6.99 -16.97 -18.42
N ASP A 122 7.65 -16.48 -17.37
CA ASP A 122 7.89 -17.23 -16.12
C ASP A 122 7.09 -16.64 -14.95
N HIS A 123 5.77 -16.85 -14.98
CA HIS A 123 4.87 -16.39 -13.91
C HIS A 123 5.13 -17.09 -12.58
N THR A 124 5.58 -18.35 -12.61
CA THR A 124 5.98 -19.09 -11.40
C THR A 124 7.21 -18.46 -10.76
N GLY A 125 8.23 -18.13 -11.55
CA GLY A 125 9.42 -17.44 -11.07
C GLY A 125 9.12 -16.02 -10.58
N ASN A 126 8.13 -15.33 -11.15
CA ASN A 126 7.66 -14.04 -10.62
C ASN A 126 7.04 -14.21 -9.23
N CYS A 127 6.14 -15.18 -9.08
CA CYS A 127 5.50 -15.49 -7.80
C CYS A 127 6.54 -15.91 -6.74
N GLN A 128 7.59 -16.67 -7.12
CA GLN A 128 8.66 -17.05 -6.23
C GLN A 128 9.51 -15.85 -5.81
N PHE A 129 9.85 -14.95 -6.74
CA PHE A 129 10.60 -13.74 -6.42
C PHE A 129 9.85 -12.82 -5.45
N LEU A 130 8.52 -12.67 -5.63
CA LEU A 130 7.69 -11.96 -4.66
C LEU A 130 7.73 -12.63 -3.29
N GLN A 131 7.66 -13.97 -3.23
CA GLN A 131 7.79 -14.71 -1.96
C GLN A 131 9.14 -14.48 -1.30
N ASP A 132 10.22 -14.44 -2.08
CA ASP A 132 11.57 -14.23 -1.54
C ASP A 132 11.70 -12.81 -0.92
N ILE A 133 11.07 -11.79 -1.51
CA ILE A 133 11.00 -10.44 -0.93
C ILE A 133 10.20 -10.45 0.38
N VAL A 134 9.01 -11.07 0.38
CA VAL A 134 8.17 -11.19 1.58
C VAL A 134 8.94 -11.89 2.71
N ASN A 135 9.59 -13.01 2.40
CA ASN A 135 10.39 -13.76 3.37
C ASN A 135 11.55 -12.91 3.93
N ALA A 136 12.24 -12.16 3.07
CA ALA A 136 13.36 -11.32 3.49
C ALA A 136 12.92 -10.19 4.44
N PHE A 137 11.80 -9.53 4.19
CA PHE A 137 11.23 -8.54 5.11
C PHE A 137 10.70 -9.17 6.40
N THR A 138 10.03 -10.32 6.31
CA THR A 138 9.49 -11.05 7.47
C THR A 138 10.62 -11.53 8.40
N ALA A 139 11.74 -12.00 7.83
CA ALA A 139 12.93 -12.37 8.62
C ALA A 139 13.50 -11.18 9.42
N LYS A 140 13.30 -9.97 8.93
CA LYS A 140 13.64 -8.71 9.63
C LYS A 140 12.52 -8.21 10.56
N LYS A 141 11.45 -8.99 10.74
CA LYS A 141 10.27 -8.66 11.56
C LYS A 141 9.55 -7.39 11.09
N ARG A 142 9.50 -7.15 9.78
CA ARG A 142 8.77 -6.04 9.17
C ARG A 142 7.35 -6.45 8.82
N LEU A 143 6.40 -5.53 8.97
CA LEU A 143 5.04 -5.70 8.46
C LEU A 143 5.06 -5.50 6.95
N VAL A 144 4.50 -6.47 6.22
CA VAL A 144 4.53 -6.52 4.76
C VAL A 144 3.12 -6.53 4.22
N GLY A 145 2.84 -5.65 3.26
CA GLY A 145 1.66 -5.66 2.43
C GLY A 145 2.02 -5.79 0.95
N ILE A 146 1.03 -6.05 0.11
CA ILE A 146 1.18 -6.14 -1.34
C ILE A 146 0.39 -5.01 -1.98
N TYR A 147 1.02 -4.29 -2.94
CA TYR A 147 0.34 -3.36 -3.83
C TYR A 147 0.26 -3.95 -5.24
N ALA A 148 -0.93 -3.91 -5.84
CA ALA A 148 -1.16 -4.23 -7.23
C ALA A 148 -2.53 -3.71 -7.72
N SER A 149 -2.69 -3.51 -9.03
CA SER A 149 -4.00 -3.57 -9.68
C SER A 149 -4.28 -5.00 -10.17
N GLN A 150 -5.55 -5.34 -10.40
CA GLN A 150 -5.92 -6.65 -10.99
C GLN A 150 -5.24 -6.86 -12.35
N TYR A 151 -5.13 -5.80 -13.16
CA TYR A 151 -4.46 -5.86 -14.47
C TYR A 151 -2.97 -6.20 -14.32
N GLN A 152 -2.25 -5.49 -13.47
CA GLN A 152 -0.83 -5.71 -13.23
C GLN A 152 -0.56 -7.10 -12.65
N TRP A 153 -1.35 -7.49 -11.64
CA TRP A 153 -1.25 -8.83 -11.07
C TRP A 153 -1.46 -9.93 -12.12
N SER A 154 -2.51 -9.81 -12.94
CA SER A 154 -2.82 -10.79 -13.98
C SER A 154 -1.71 -10.90 -15.02
N THR A 155 -1.16 -9.77 -15.44
CA THR A 155 -0.05 -9.71 -16.39
C THR A 155 1.21 -10.37 -15.85
N ILE A 156 1.54 -10.10 -14.56
CA ILE A 156 2.78 -10.56 -13.93
C ILE A 156 2.67 -12.00 -13.44
N MET A 157 1.53 -12.38 -12.86
CA MET A 157 1.32 -13.69 -12.23
C MET A 157 0.60 -14.69 -13.14
N GLY A 158 0.13 -14.26 -14.34
CA GLY A 158 -0.50 -15.10 -15.35
C GLY A 158 -2.03 -15.07 -15.34
N SER A 159 -2.67 -14.76 -14.21
CA SER A 159 -4.11 -14.49 -14.10
C SER A 159 -4.44 -13.77 -12.80
N ALA A 160 -5.66 -13.24 -12.70
CA ALA A 160 -6.13 -12.60 -11.45
C ALA A 160 -6.16 -13.56 -10.26
N SER A 161 -6.36 -14.86 -10.47
CA SER A 161 -6.41 -15.88 -9.40
C SER A 161 -5.07 -16.57 -9.14
N SER A 162 -4.03 -16.32 -9.95
CA SER A 162 -2.74 -16.95 -9.79
C SER A 162 -1.98 -16.42 -8.57
N CYS A 163 -1.00 -17.22 -8.08
CA CYS A 163 -0.12 -16.84 -6.98
C CYS A 163 -0.89 -16.45 -5.69
N ALA A 164 -1.96 -17.18 -5.34
CA ALA A 164 -2.90 -16.89 -4.26
C ALA A 164 -2.38 -17.32 -2.87
N LYS A 165 -1.11 -17.06 -2.56
CA LYS A 165 -0.48 -17.49 -1.30
C LYS A 165 -0.15 -16.34 -0.35
N PHE A 166 -0.52 -15.10 -0.71
CA PHE A 166 -0.19 -13.91 0.08
C PHE A 166 -1.38 -13.32 0.85
N THR A 167 -2.50 -14.03 0.92
CA THR A 167 -3.76 -13.53 1.52
C THR A 167 -3.69 -13.27 3.03
N SER A 168 -2.65 -13.75 3.71
CA SER A 168 -2.33 -13.40 5.10
C SER A 168 -1.68 -12.01 5.25
N HIS A 169 -1.23 -11.39 4.16
CA HIS A 169 -0.70 -10.04 4.12
C HIS A 169 -1.79 -9.06 3.67
N PRO A 170 -1.81 -7.82 4.14
CA PRO A 170 -2.77 -6.82 3.69
C PRO A 170 -2.57 -6.48 2.21
N LEU A 171 -3.68 -6.17 1.53
CA LEU A 171 -3.70 -5.76 0.13
C LEU A 171 -3.98 -4.27 0.01
N TRP A 172 -3.14 -3.57 -0.72
CA TRP A 172 -3.38 -2.23 -1.25
C TRP A 172 -3.63 -2.37 -2.76
N TYR A 173 -4.90 -2.21 -3.20
CA TYR A 173 -5.23 -2.36 -4.62
C TYR A 173 -5.46 -1.01 -5.29
N ALA A 174 -5.16 -0.92 -6.58
CA ALA A 174 -5.41 0.26 -7.38
C ALA A 174 -6.60 0.06 -8.32
N HIS A 175 -7.55 1.00 -8.25
CA HIS A 175 -8.60 1.19 -9.23
C HIS A 175 -9.02 2.66 -9.23
N TYR A 176 -8.67 3.38 -10.31
CA TYR A 176 -8.84 4.84 -10.42
C TYR A 176 -10.25 5.20 -10.88
N ASP A 177 -11.21 5.15 -9.98
CA ASP A 177 -12.62 5.45 -10.22
C ASP A 177 -13.10 6.73 -9.51
N ASN A 178 -12.19 7.46 -8.89
CA ASN A 178 -12.46 8.65 -8.05
C ASN A 178 -13.42 8.36 -6.87
N ASN A 179 -13.59 7.09 -6.49
CA ASN A 179 -14.51 6.69 -5.43
C ASN A 179 -13.77 6.00 -4.27
N PRO A 180 -13.65 6.65 -3.09
CA PRO A 180 -13.04 6.06 -1.91
C PRO A 180 -13.99 5.02 -1.26
N SER A 181 -14.21 3.89 -1.92
CA SER A 181 -15.06 2.78 -1.50
C SER A 181 -14.47 1.45 -1.94
N PHE A 182 -14.63 0.40 -1.14
CA PHE A 182 -14.28 -0.97 -1.50
C PHE A 182 -15.39 -1.73 -2.24
N SER A 183 -16.52 -1.08 -2.53
CA SER A 183 -17.69 -1.73 -3.13
C SER A 183 -17.43 -2.34 -4.52
N ASP A 184 -16.44 -1.81 -5.23
CA ASP A 184 -16.00 -2.30 -6.54
C ASP A 184 -15.03 -3.48 -6.47
N TYR A 185 -14.42 -3.74 -5.30
CA TYR A 185 -13.36 -4.73 -5.16
C TYR A 185 -13.75 -6.15 -5.65
N PRO A 186 -14.97 -6.68 -5.45
CA PRO A 186 -15.33 -8.00 -5.98
C PRO A 186 -15.12 -8.16 -7.49
N LYS A 187 -15.25 -7.06 -8.25
CA LYS A 187 -14.99 -7.02 -9.69
C LYS A 187 -13.49 -6.95 -10.02
N TYR A 188 -12.71 -6.36 -9.13
CA TYR A 188 -11.27 -6.13 -9.30
C TYR A 188 -10.42 -7.01 -8.36
N ALA A 189 -10.99 -8.07 -7.82
CA ALA A 189 -10.30 -9.00 -6.93
C ALA A 189 -9.09 -9.65 -7.64
N LEU A 190 -8.03 -9.87 -6.87
CA LEU A 190 -6.78 -10.44 -7.34
C LEU A 190 -6.14 -11.32 -6.27
N GLY A 191 -5.24 -12.23 -6.66
CA GLY A 191 -4.37 -13.00 -5.78
C GLY A 191 -5.06 -13.80 -4.66
N GLY A 192 -6.39 -14.01 -4.75
CA GLY A 192 -7.16 -14.75 -3.74
C GLY A 192 -7.59 -13.93 -2.52
N TRP A 193 -7.26 -12.64 -2.43
CA TRP A 193 -7.80 -11.77 -1.38
C TRP A 193 -9.31 -11.60 -1.55
N THR A 194 -10.03 -11.67 -0.45
CA THR A 194 -11.49 -11.43 -0.41
C THR A 194 -11.81 -10.00 0.06
N THR A 195 -10.89 -9.38 0.79
CA THR A 195 -11.03 -8.04 1.36
C THR A 195 -9.71 -7.28 1.18
N PRO A 196 -9.71 -6.09 0.60
CA PRO A 196 -8.54 -5.23 0.55
C PRO A 196 -8.40 -4.44 1.87
N SER A 197 -7.21 -3.90 2.10
CA SER A 197 -6.90 -3.04 3.25
C SER A 197 -6.83 -1.57 2.87
N ILE A 198 -6.32 -1.26 1.67
CA ILE A 198 -6.22 0.11 1.13
C ILE A 198 -6.66 0.08 -0.34
N LYS A 199 -7.33 1.14 -0.78
CA LYS A 199 -7.59 1.44 -2.20
C LYS A 199 -6.86 2.69 -2.61
N GLN A 200 -6.10 2.63 -3.69
CA GLN A 200 -5.65 3.79 -4.46
C GLN A 200 -6.74 4.11 -5.48
N TYR A 201 -7.49 5.20 -5.27
CA TYR A 201 -8.69 5.52 -6.04
C TYR A 201 -8.52 6.68 -7.02
N VAL A 202 -7.42 7.42 -6.92
CA VAL A 202 -6.99 8.47 -7.86
C VAL A 202 -5.50 8.37 -8.06
N GLY A 203 -5.05 8.30 -9.31
CA GLY A 203 -3.65 8.45 -9.70
C GLY A 203 -3.35 9.81 -10.28
N ASP A 204 -2.07 10.21 -10.25
CA ASP A 204 -1.51 11.39 -10.95
C ASP A 204 -2.27 12.71 -10.69
N THR A 205 -2.60 13.00 -9.43
CA THR A 205 -3.21 14.28 -9.06
C THR A 205 -2.23 15.21 -8.36
N THR A 206 -2.65 16.44 -8.09
CA THR A 206 -1.85 17.45 -7.36
C THR A 206 -2.51 17.80 -6.04
N LEU A 207 -1.78 17.67 -4.95
CA LEU A 207 -2.18 18.11 -3.62
C LEU A 207 -1.03 18.90 -2.97
N CYS A 208 -1.30 20.05 -2.38
CA CYS A 208 -0.28 20.88 -1.73
C CYS A 208 0.92 21.20 -2.65
N SER A 209 0.67 21.37 -3.96
CA SER A 209 1.68 21.65 -5.00
C SER A 209 2.68 20.52 -5.27
N VAL A 210 2.36 19.28 -4.90
CA VAL A 210 3.15 18.09 -5.23
C VAL A 210 2.26 17.04 -5.91
N GLY A 211 2.85 16.27 -6.85
CA GLY A 211 2.18 15.13 -7.47
C GLY A 211 2.01 13.99 -6.46
N VAL A 212 0.80 13.49 -6.34
CA VAL A 212 0.44 12.41 -5.41
C VAL A 212 -0.63 11.54 -6.01
N ASP A 213 -0.78 10.32 -5.48
CA ASP A 213 -1.95 9.50 -5.66
C ASP A 213 -2.79 9.49 -4.37
N LEU A 214 -4.12 9.33 -4.50
CA LEU A 214 -5.02 9.38 -3.36
C LEU A 214 -5.48 7.99 -2.94
N ASN A 215 -5.46 7.77 -1.64
CA ASN A 215 -5.74 6.49 -0.99
C ASN A 215 -6.77 6.64 0.12
N PHE A 216 -7.44 5.50 0.44
CA PHE A 216 -8.27 5.40 1.62
C PHE A 216 -8.26 3.98 2.20
N TYR A 217 -8.61 3.86 3.52
CA TYR A 217 -8.95 2.63 4.22
C TYR A 217 -10.05 2.84 5.26
#